data_8c503f5d269baa7ce6039343ff19ca99
#
_entry.id   8c503f5d269baa7ce6039343ff19ca99
#
_cell.length_a   1.000
_cell.length_b   1.000
_cell.length_c   1.000
_cell.angle_alpha   90.00
_cell.angle_beta   90.00
_cell.angle_gamma   90.00
#
_symmetry.space_group_name_H-M   'P 1'
#
loop_
_entity.id
_entity.type
_entity.pdbx_description
1 polymer ?
#
loop_
_entity_poly.entity_id
_entity_poly.type
_entity_poly.pdbx_seq_one_letter_code
_entity_poly.pdbx_strand_id
1 'polypeptide(L)'
;MTSFTLTRRHALAGLALTGPLASTARAAESEDARFNAFLDAAFEARAALSPQTLTSLGRKEKYGALDDYSVVGDKMDLVLAEGQLATMKADFDPAKLSQASRLSWRLFENQVVTQRGDFRWRNHGYIATGMGSPAGAIATFLINQHRVDSVEDARAYVSRLVDVKRVMGEVSRDLEDRARDGVVAPDFTFAPVEADARKVISGAPFSDGPDCALWADFRKKVGALTAGEDVKAALLADGKAALTGPFREGYEQFIATQAKIRPLSKGADGVWALPDGEAYYAWRLKVSTTTDMTAEEVHQTGLDELTRIQAEMRAIMDEVGFKGSLQDFFKLLKTDPKFQYPNTPEGKAAYLKDATAFVDQVMAVAPKWFLRLPKAKLEVRAVEAWREATAGIAFYNAPAPDGSRPGIYYVNLSDMTQVLKPQIEGISYHEGAPGHHFQIALAMETQGLPKFRKFGGYGAYSEGWGLYAERLGREMGFYQDPYSNFGRLTTEAWRAVRLVVDTGLHAKKWTREQARQFFRENTLLSERDIAKEVDRYICWPGQATSYKIGELKIMALRAKARKELGEAFDIRAFHDA
;
A
#
# COMPACT_ATOMS: atom_id res chain seq x y z
N MET A 1 8.20 22.88 -37.52
CA MET A 1 9.48 23.49 -37.10
C MET A 1 9.18 24.88 -36.61
N THR A 2 9.04 25.07 -35.31
CA THR A 2 9.10 26.38 -34.65
C THR A 2 9.63 26.11 -33.25
N SER A 3 10.89 26.49 -33.06
CA SER A 3 11.62 26.38 -31.80
C SER A 3 11.12 27.44 -30.82
N PHE A 4 10.67 27.03 -29.65
CA PHE A 4 10.46 27.93 -28.51
C PHE A 4 11.72 27.93 -27.65
N THR A 5 12.49 29.00 -27.75
CA THR A 5 13.56 29.36 -26.85
C THR A 5 13.01 30.07 -25.62
N LEU A 6 13.06 29.45 -24.46
CA LEU A 6 12.78 30.09 -23.17
C LEU A 6 14.00 30.89 -22.73
N THR A 7 13.94 32.20 -22.83
CA THR A 7 14.93 33.14 -22.31
C THR A 7 14.78 33.35 -20.81
N ARG A 8 15.92 33.23 -20.11
CA ARG A 8 16.12 33.58 -18.67
C ARG A 8 15.94 35.09 -18.42
N ARG A 9 14.73 35.57 -18.28
CA ARG A 9 14.46 36.94 -17.78
C ARG A 9 12.99 37.07 -17.43
N HIS A 10 12.61 36.71 -16.18
CA HIS A 10 11.46 37.30 -15.48
C HIS A 10 11.45 36.76 -14.04
N ALA A 11 12.38 37.22 -13.23
CA ALA A 11 12.28 37.19 -11.77
C ALA A 11 13.32 38.18 -11.22
N LEU A 12 12.98 39.44 -11.18
CA LEU A 12 13.62 40.45 -10.29
C LEU A 12 12.92 41.81 -10.55
N ALA A 13 11.86 42.09 -9.79
CA ALA A 13 11.43 43.45 -9.49
C ALA A 13 11.32 43.56 -7.98
N GLY A 14 12.43 43.94 -7.34
CA GLY A 14 12.51 44.24 -5.92
C GLY A 14 12.31 45.74 -5.70
N LEU A 15 11.42 46.09 -4.78
CA LEU A 15 11.32 47.43 -4.21
C LEU A 15 12.46 47.67 -3.23
N ALA A 16 13.27 48.67 -3.51
CA ALA A 16 14.25 49.22 -2.56
C ALA A 16 13.53 50.17 -1.58
N LEU A 17 13.47 49.80 -0.31
CA LEU A 17 13.19 50.73 0.81
C LEU A 17 14.42 50.78 1.70
N THR A 18 15.11 51.93 1.70
CA THR A 18 16.25 52.23 2.54
C THR A 18 15.79 52.65 3.95
N GLY A 19 15.96 51.78 4.93
CA GLY A 19 15.91 52.09 6.34
C GLY A 19 17.23 51.58 6.98
N PRO A 20 17.66 52.13 8.16
CA PRO A 20 18.98 51.84 8.70
C PRO A 20 19.09 50.37 9.10
N LEU A 21 20.10 49.71 8.55
CA LEU A 21 20.47 48.31 8.73
C LEU A 21 20.93 48.09 10.20
N ALA A 22 20.03 47.55 11.06
CA ALA A 22 20.46 46.71 12.15
C ALA A 22 20.86 45.37 11.55
N SER A 23 22.14 45.13 11.44
CA SER A 23 22.68 43.82 10.97
C SER A 23 22.46 42.78 12.07
N THR A 24 21.28 42.15 12.08
CA THR A 24 21.14 40.84 12.70
C THR A 24 21.90 39.87 11.82
N ALA A 25 23.08 39.44 12.23
CA ALA A 25 23.80 38.33 11.61
C ALA A 25 22.86 37.11 11.64
N ARG A 26 22.23 36.83 10.51
CA ARG A 26 21.46 35.60 10.31
C ARG A 26 22.49 34.47 10.36
N ALA A 27 22.43 33.63 11.40
CA ALA A 27 23.26 32.43 11.46
C ALA A 27 23.14 31.72 10.10
N ALA A 28 24.26 31.39 9.48
CA ALA A 28 24.24 30.64 8.20
C ALA A 28 23.45 29.34 8.44
N GLU A 29 22.47 29.11 7.61
CA GLU A 29 21.68 27.88 7.66
C GLU A 29 22.62 26.69 7.47
N SER A 30 22.47 25.62 8.29
CA SER A 30 23.30 24.43 8.13
C SER A 30 23.06 23.78 6.77
N GLU A 31 24.08 23.12 6.21
CA GLU A 31 23.94 22.41 4.92
C GLU A 31 22.80 21.37 4.98
N ASP A 32 22.62 20.69 6.11
CA ASP A 32 21.49 19.78 6.33
C ASP A 32 20.14 20.48 6.30
N ALA A 33 20.02 21.66 6.91
CA ALA A 33 18.76 22.42 6.90
C ALA A 33 18.42 22.89 5.48
N ARG A 34 19.40 23.41 4.74
CA ARG A 34 19.25 23.80 3.33
C ARG A 34 18.87 22.60 2.44
N PHE A 35 19.50 21.45 2.68
CA PHE A 35 19.19 20.21 1.96
C PHE A 35 17.78 19.69 2.26
N ASN A 36 17.37 19.68 3.53
CA ASN A 36 16.03 19.26 3.91
C ASN A 36 14.95 20.20 3.34
N ALA A 37 15.19 21.50 3.33
CA ALA A 37 14.30 22.47 2.68
C ALA A 37 14.16 22.21 1.18
N PHE A 38 15.26 21.86 0.49
CA PHE A 38 15.24 21.45 -0.92
C PHE A 38 14.37 20.19 -1.11
N LEU A 39 14.55 19.16 -0.30
CA LEU A 39 13.78 17.90 -0.41
C LEU A 39 12.28 18.12 -0.14
N ASP A 40 11.94 18.98 0.80
CA ASP A 40 10.56 19.35 1.10
C ASP A 40 9.94 20.15 -0.05
N ALA A 41 10.67 21.10 -0.63
CA ALA A 41 10.22 21.83 -1.83
C ALA A 41 10.04 20.90 -3.03
N ALA A 42 10.93 19.91 -3.21
CA ALA A 42 10.81 18.91 -4.25
C ALA A 42 9.55 18.06 -4.08
N PHE A 43 9.24 17.63 -2.85
CA PHE A 43 8.00 16.92 -2.53
C PHE A 43 6.76 17.77 -2.84
N GLU A 44 6.74 19.04 -2.41
CA GLU A 44 5.61 19.95 -2.66
C GLU A 44 5.37 20.19 -4.15
N ALA A 45 6.44 20.36 -4.93
CA ALA A 45 6.32 20.55 -6.37
C ALA A 45 5.70 19.32 -7.07
N ARG A 46 6.06 18.11 -6.62
CA ARG A 46 5.47 16.87 -7.14
C ARG A 46 4.04 16.66 -6.64
N ALA A 47 3.76 16.90 -5.36
CA ALA A 47 2.41 16.83 -4.81
C ALA A 47 1.45 17.77 -5.54
N ALA A 48 1.92 18.94 -5.98
CA ALA A 48 1.13 19.90 -6.76
C ALA A 48 0.72 19.38 -8.16
N LEU A 49 1.34 18.32 -8.69
CA LEU A 49 0.91 17.65 -9.93
C LEU A 49 -0.29 16.71 -9.71
N SER A 50 -0.52 16.26 -8.48
CA SER A 50 -1.57 15.29 -8.15
C SER A 50 -2.64 15.90 -7.23
N PRO A 51 -3.79 16.37 -7.78
CA PRO A 51 -4.94 16.82 -6.99
C PRO A 51 -5.43 15.81 -5.96
N GLN A 52 -5.33 14.50 -6.27
CA GLN A 52 -5.72 13.43 -5.36
C GLN A 52 -4.73 13.28 -4.19
N THR A 53 -3.43 13.42 -4.43
CA THR A 53 -2.41 13.48 -3.37
C THR A 53 -2.63 14.68 -2.47
N LEU A 54 -2.86 15.87 -3.02
CA LEU A 54 -3.19 17.07 -2.23
C LEU A 54 -4.38 16.83 -1.30
N THR A 55 -5.45 16.22 -1.83
CA THR A 55 -6.63 15.86 -1.03
C THR A 55 -6.31 14.86 0.07
N SER A 56 -5.52 13.83 -0.22
CA SER A 56 -5.11 12.81 0.77
C SER A 56 -4.23 13.40 1.89
N LEU A 57 -3.50 14.46 1.59
CA LEU A 57 -2.75 15.27 2.58
C LEU A 57 -3.62 16.26 3.36
N GLY A 58 -4.95 16.27 3.15
CA GLY A 58 -5.91 17.16 3.82
C GLY A 58 -6.00 18.55 3.19
N ARG A 59 -5.41 18.76 2.01
CA ARG A 59 -5.33 20.05 1.31
C ARG A 59 -6.46 20.18 0.28
N LYS A 60 -6.91 21.42 0.04
CA LYS A 60 -8.03 21.72 -0.87
C LYS A 60 -7.63 22.45 -2.15
N GLU A 61 -6.32 22.57 -2.44
CA GLU A 61 -5.87 23.08 -3.74
C GLU A 61 -6.24 22.09 -4.86
N LYS A 62 -6.71 22.63 -5.99
CA LYS A 62 -7.22 21.83 -7.13
C LYS A 62 -8.32 20.83 -6.75
N TYR A 63 -9.12 21.16 -5.73
CA TYR A 63 -10.04 20.22 -5.07
C TYR A 63 -11.15 19.68 -5.99
N GLY A 64 -11.45 20.37 -7.10
CA GLY A 64 -12.41 19.93 -8.11
C GLY A 64 -11.84 19.09 -9.26
N ALA A 65 -10.53 18.78 -9.25
CA ALA A 65 -9.87 17.98 -10.29
C ALA A 65 -9.48 16.58 -9.78
N LEU A 66 -9.39 15.62 -10.69
CA LEU A 66 -8.72 14.34 -10.52
C LEU A 66 -7.30 14.40 -11.12
N ASP A 67 -6.49 13.40 -10.85
CA ASP A 67 -5.13 13.28 -11.41
C ASP A 67 -5.18 13.13 -12.95
N ASP A 68 -4.06 13.41 -13.58
CA ASP A 68 -3.82 13.11 -14.99
C ASP A 68 -3.37 11.64 -15.11
N TYR A 69 -4.23 10.80 -15.65
CA TYR A 69 -3.98 9.37 -15.86
C TYR A 69 -3.36 9.08 -17.24
N SER A 70 -2.94 10.11 -17.96
CA SER A 70 -2.32 9.96 -19.26
C SER A 70 -0.81 9.70 -19.15
N VAL A 71 -0.25 9.16 -20.23
CA VAL A 71 1.21 9.06 -20.44
C VAL A 71 1.93 10.40 -20.28
N VAL A 72 1.24 11.49 -20.63
CA VAL A 72 1.81 12.84 -20.54
C VAL A 72 1.97 13.22 -19.07
N GLY A 73 0.99 12.93 -18.24
CA GLY A 73 1.06 13.13 -16.78
C GLY A 73 2.24 12.38 -16.16
N ASP A 74 2.37 11.08 -16.44
CA ASP A 74 3.49 10.25 -15.98
C ASP A 74 4.85 10.81 -16.41
N LYS A 75 4.94 11.25 -17.67
CA LYS A 75 6.18 11.83 -18.21
C LYS A 75 6.52 13.17 -17.56
N MET A 76 5.52 14.00 -17.29
CA MET A 76 5.73 15.29 -16.61
C MET A 76 6.28 15.09 -15.20
N ASP A 77 5.72 14.15 -14.43
CA ASP A 77 6.24 13.83 -13.09
C ASP A 77 7.67 13.30 -13.15
N LEU A 78 7.99 12.41 -14.11
CA LEU A 78 9.35 11.91 -14.29
C LEU A 78 10.33 13.04 -14.65
N VAL A 79 9.99 13.91 -15.60
CA VAL A 79 10.85 15.04 -16.01
C VAL A 79 11.10 15.98 -14.83
N LEU A 80 10.08 16.25 -14.02
CA LEU A 80 10.24 17.05 -12.80
C LEU A 80 11.20 16.37 -11.81
N ALA A 81 11.01 15.07 -11.55
CA ALA A 81 11.85 14.30 -10.64
C ALA A 81 13.31 14.25 -11.10
N GLU A 82 13.56 14.06 -12.39
CA GLU A 82 14.92 14.07 -12.97
C GLU A 82 15.57 15.44 -12.88
N GLY A 83 14.82 16.52 -13.12
CA GLY A 83 15.29 17.88 -12.92
C GLY A 83 15.67 18.16 -11.46
N GLN A 84 14.84 17.70 -10.52
CA GLN A 84 15.13 17.80 -9.08
C GLN A 84 16.38 17.01 -8.69
N LEU A 85 16.56 15.78 -9.22
CA LEU A 85 17.76 15.00 -8.96
C LEU A 85 19.02 15.69 -9.54
N ALA A 86 18.94 16.28 -10.72
CA ALA A 86 20.04 17.03 -11.31
C ALA A 86 20.42 18.26 -10.45
N THR A 87 19.42 19.01 -9.97
CA THR A 87 19.62 20.14 -9.05
C THR A 87 20.26 19.66 -7.73
N MET A 88 19.75 18.57 -7.15
CA MET A 88 20.32 18.00 -5.93
C MET A 88 21.82 17.72 -6.09
N LYS A 89 22.20 17.09 -7.20
CA LYS A 89 23.61 16.72 -7.47
C LYS A 89 24.51 17.92 -7.77
N ALA A 90 23.95 18.99 -8.32
CA ALA A 90 24.69 20.21 -8.63
C ALA A 90 24.91 21.11 -7.40
N ASP A 91 23.90 21.23 -6.52
CA ASP A 91 23.86 22.25 -5.48
C ASP A 91 24.32 21.75 -4.11
N PHE A 92 24.40 20.43 -3.91
CA PHE A 92 24.76 19.81 -2.64
C PHE A 92 25.93 18.83 -2.78
N ASP A 93 26.81 18.82 -1.79
CA ASP A 93 27.91 17.86 -1.67
C ASP A 93 27.57 16.87 -0.54
N PRO A 94 27.35 15.57 -0.85
CA PRO A 94 27.01 14.60 0.17
C PRO A 94 28.08 14.43 1.25
N ALA A 95 29.34 14.80 0.99
CA ALA A 95 30.40 14.75 2.00
C ALA A 95 30.22 15.79 3.11
N LYS A 96 29.49 16.88 2.85
CA LYS A 96 29.18 17.94 3.82
C LYS A 96 27.91 17.68 4.64
N LEU A 97 27.13 16.66 4.26
CA LEU A 97 25.90 16.30 4.93
C LEU A 97 26.15 15.37 6.11
N SER A 98 25.28 15.43 7.12
CA SER A 98 25.24 14.44 8.20
C SER A 98 24.91 13.03 7.68
N GLN A 99 25.13 12.03 8.51
CA GLN A 99 24.77 10.64 8.16
C GLN A 99 23.28 10.50 7.79
N ALA A 100 22.37 11.17 8.53
CA ALA A 100 20.94 11.14 8.28
C ALA A 100 20.57 11.79 6.95
N SER A 101 21.18 12.94 6.62
CA SER A 101 20.96 13.65 5.36
C SER A 101 21.58 12.90 4.17
N ARG A 102 22.75 12.24 4.35
CA ARG A 102 23.31 11.32 3.33
C ARG A 102 22.39 10.13 3.04
N LEU A 103 21.67 9.60 4.06
CA LEU A 103 20.66 8.58 3.82
C LEU A 103 19.51 9.15 2.98
N SER A 104 19.00 10.34 3.31
CA SER A 104 17.95 11.01 2.53
C SER A 104 18.39 11.29 1.09
N TRP A 105 19.64 11.67 0.87
CA TRP A 105 20.23 11.81 -0.47
C TRP A 105 20.12 10.51 -1.30
N ARG A 106 20.60 9.39 -0.73
CA ARG A 106 20.57 8.09 -1.42
C ARG A 106 19.14 7.61 -1.69
N LEU A 107 18.24 7.83 -0.73
CA LEU A 107 16.83 7.44 -0.88
C LEU A 107 16.13 8.27 -1.96
N PHE A 108 16.39 9.59 -2.02
CA PHE A 108 15.83 10.45 -3.06
C PHE A 108 16.36 10.07 -4.45
N GLU A 109 17.67 9.85 -4.59
CA GLU A 109 18.27 9.35 -5.83
C GLU A 109 17.66 8.00 -6.24
N ASN A 110 17.56 7.05 -5.31
CA ASN A 110 16.96 5.74 -5.58
C ASN A 110 15.49 5.87 -6.02
N GLN A 111 14.71 6.77 -5.40
CA GLN A 111 13.32 7.01 -5.79
C GLN A 111 13.22 7.45 -7.26
N VAL A 112 14.07 8.39 -7.69
CA VAL A 112 14.05 8.88 -9.08
C VAL A 112 14.53 7.81 -10.05
N VAL A 113 15.58 7.03 -9.69
CA VAL A 113 16.05 5.90 -10.49
C VAL A 113 14.97 4.83 -10.65
N THR A 114 14.25 4.52 -9.56
CA THR A 114 13.13 3.58 -9.59
C THR A 114 12.01 4.10 -10.49
N GLN A 115 11.62 5.35 -10.35
CA GLN A 115 10.58 5.97 -11.19
C GLN A 115 10.94 5.95 -12.68
N ARG A 116 12.20 6.20 -13.02
CA ARG A 116 12.70 6.07 -14.41
C ARG A 116 12.56 4.64 -14.95
N GLY A 117 12.90 3.65 -14.14
CA GLY A 117 12.72 2.24 -14.47
C GLY A 117 11.25 1.86 -14.62
N ASP A 118 10.40 2.29 -13.68
CA ASP A 118 8.96 2.04 -13.74
C ASP A 118 8.33 2.70 -14.99
N PHE A 119 8.75 3.90 -15.36
CA PHE A 119 8.29 4.54 -16.60
C PHE A 119 8.71 3.76 -17.85
N ARG A 120 9.93 3.18 -17.88
CA ARG A 120 10.34 2.28 -18.96
C ARG A 120 9.40 1.07 -19.10
N TRP A 121 8.96 0.51 -17.97
CA TRP A 121 8.13 -0.68 -17.90
C TRP A 121 6.63 -0.37 -17.73
N ARG A 122 6.23 0.89 -17.86
CA ARG A 122 4.86 1.34 -17.55
C ARG A 122 3.77 0.54 -18.29
N ASN A 123 4.04 0.10 -19.52
CA ASN A 123 3.07 -0.66 -20.30
C ASN A 123 2.96 -2.14 -19.89
N HIS A 124 3.85 -2.67 -19.02
CA HIS A 124 3.87 -4.08 -18.61
C HIS A 124 2.98 -4.37 -17.39
N GLY A 125 2.65 -3.36 -16.58
CA GLY A 125 1.76 -3.53 -15.44
C GLY A 125 0.29 -3.62 -15.85
N TYR A 126 -0.50 -4.45 -15.16
CA TYR A 126 -1.94 -4.55 -15.37
C TYR A 126 -2.65 -3.47 -14.54
N ILE A 127 -3.30 -2.51 -15.18
CA ILE A 127 -3.94 -1.35 -14.51
C ILE A 127 -5.39 -1.61 -14.06
N ALA A 128 -5.98 -2.70 -14.52
CA ALA A 128 -7.33 -3.11 -14.11
C ALA A 128 -7.35 -4.60 -13.83
N THR A 129 -7.45 -4.96 -12.56
CA THR A 129 -7.46 -6.35 -12.08
C THR A 129 -8.43 -6.50 -10.92
N GLY A 130 -8.68 -7.74 -10.47
CA GLY A 130 -9.45 -8.00 -9.25
C GLY A 130 -8.82 -7.44 -7.97
N MET A 131 -7.55 -7.04 -8.01
CA MET A 131 -6.84 -6.39 -6.89
C MET A 131 -7.05 -4.88 -6.84
N GLY A 132 -7.55 -4.29 -7.90
CA GLY A 132 -7.87 -2.88 -8.02
C GLY A 132 -7.99 -2.45 -9.47
N SER A 133 -8.83 -1.45 -9.68
CA SER A 133 -8.99 -0.78 -10.95
C SER A 133 -9.21 0.71 -10.72
N PRO A 134 -8.88 1.59 -11.67
CA PRO A 134 -9.21 3.01 -11.58
C PRO A 134 -10.69 3.26 -11.29
N ALA A 135 -11.59 2.43 -11.82
CA ALA A 135 -13.03 2.51 -11.58
C ALA A 135 -13.37 2.37 -10.07
N GLY A 136 -12.87 1.35 -9.39
CA GLY A 136 -13.08 1.19 -7.95
C GLY A 136 -12.33 2.21 -7.10
N ALA A 137 -11.10 2.53 -7.50
CA ALA A 137 -10.22 3.44 -6.75
C ALA A 137 -10.78 4.87 -6.68
N ILE A 138 -11.31 5.41 -7.79
CA ILE A 138 -11.87 6.77 -7.83
C ILE A 138 -13.13 6.88 -6.97
N ALA A 139 -14.04 5.90 -7.05
CA ALA A 139 -15.22 5.88 -6.20
C ALA A 139 -14.86 5.85 -4.70
N THR A 140 -13.92 4.98 -4.32
CA THR A 140 -13.41 4.89 -2.96
C THR A 140 -12.73 6.17 -2.49
N PHE A 141 -11.94 6.81 -3.35
CA PHE A 141 -11.29 8.09 -3.08
C PHE A 141 -12.33 9.20 -2.80
N LEU A 142 -13.35 9.32 -3.63
CA LEU A 142 -14.41 10.33 -3.45
C LEU A 142 -15.16 10.14 -2.13
N ILE A 143 -15.49 8.91 -1.78
CA ILE A 143 -16.20 8.59 -0.53
C ILE A 143 -15.31 8.88 0.69
N ASN A 144 -14.07 8.38 0.70
CA ASN A 144 -13.25 8.33 1.90
C ASN A 144 -12.32 9.54 2.09
N GLN A 145 -11.92 10.24 1.01
CA GLN A 145 -10.91 11.29 1.05
C GLN A 145 -11.49 12.68 0.78
N HIS A 146 -12.52 12.80 -0.09
CA HIS A 146 -13.09 14.10 -0.43
C HIS A 146 -14.06 14.57 0.67
N ARG A 147 -13.59 15.43 1.56
CA ARG A 147 -14.42 16.06 2.61
C ARG A 147 -15.30 17.17 2.02
N VAL A 148 -16.49 17.33 2.57
CA VAL A 148 -17.43 18.40 2.17
C VAL A 148 -17.80 19.17 3.43
N ASP A 149 -17.05 20.24 3.67
CA ASP A 149 -17.21 21.12 4.84
C ASP A 149 -17.89 22.45 4.44
N SER A 150 -18.00 22.74 3.12
CA SER A 150 -18.60 23.95 2.56
C SER A 150 -19.35 23.66 1.25
N VAL A 151 -20.11 24.66 0.78
CA VAL A 151 -20.80 24.62 -0.53
C VAL A 151 -19.79 24.51 -1.68
N GLU A 152 -18.64 25.15 -1.56
CA GLU A 152 -17.54 25.11 -2.53
C GLU A 152 -16.96 23.70 -2.61
N ASP A 153 -16.81 23.00 -1.48
CA ASP A 153 -16.35 21.61 -1.45
C ASP A 153 -17.34 20.67 -2.14
N ALA A 154 -18.65 20.90 -1.94
CA ALA A 154 -19.69 20.14 -2.61
C ALA A 154 -19.67 20.35 -4.13
N ARG A 155 -19.45 21.59 -4.59
CA ARG A 155 -19.24 21.90 -6.01
C ARG A 155 -17.97 21.23 -6.55
N ALA A 156 -16.90 21.23 -5.79
CA ALA A 156 -15.65 20.54 -6.15
C ALA A 156 -15.88 19.02 -6.27
N TYR A 157 -16.69 18.42 -5.39
CA TYR A 157 -17.08 17.00 -5.50
C TYR A 157 -17.83 16.75 -6.83
N VAL A 158 -18.81 17.60 -7.17
CA VAL A 158 -19.55 17.50 -8.45
C VAL A 158 -18.60 17.65 -9.64
N SER A 159 -17.66 18.61 -9.58
CA SER A 159 -16.63 18.78 -10.62
C SER A 159 -15.82 17.49 -10.84
N ARG A 160 -15.41 16.80 -9.77
CA ARG A 160 -14.73 15.52 -9.86
C ARG A 160 -15.60 14.42 -10.45
N LEU A 161 -16.89 14.38 -10.13
CA LEU A 161 -17.82 13.42 -10.77
C LEU A 161 -17.87 13.64 -12.30
N VAL A 162 -17.87 14.89 -12.75
CA VAL A 162 -17.81 15.22 -14.19
C VAL A 162 -16.47 14.81 -14.80
N ASP A 163 -15.34 15.05 -14.09
CA ASP A 163 -13.99 14.79 -14.57
C ASP A 163 -13.69 13.29 -14.74
N VAL A 164 -14.47 12.41 -14.09
CA VAL A 164 -14.36 10.93 -14.25
C VAL A 164 -14.46 10.52 -15.72
N LYS A 165 -15.25 11.20 -16.55
CA LYS A 165 -15.33 10.90 -17.98
C LYS A 165 -13.97 11.04 -18.67
N ARG A 166 -13.22 12.12 -18.38
CA ARG A 166 -11.86 12.32 -18.89
C ARG A 166 -10.94 11.20 -18.43
N VAL A 167 -10.92 10.93 -17.13
CA VAL A 167 -10.05 9.90 -16.54
C VAL A 167 -10.34 8.52 -17.13
N MET A 168 -11.60 8.11 -17.20
CA MET A 168 -11.96 6.81 -17.81
C MET A 168 -11.61 6.74 -19.29
N GLY A 169 -11.67 7.86 -19.99
CA GLY A 169 -11.21 7.96 -21.38
C GLY A 169 -9.68 7.82 -21.51
N GLU A 170 -8.90 8.36 -20.59
CA GLU A 170 -7.43 8.20 -20.53
C GLU A 170 -7.05 6.75 -20.21
N VAL A 171 -7.65 6.18 -19.18
CA VAL A 171 -7.47 4.76 -18.80
C VAL A 171 -7.84 3.82 -19.95
N SER A 172 -8.94 4.08 -20.66
CA SER A 172 -9.38 3.28 -21.80
C SER A 172 -8.36 3.30 -22.94
N ARG A 173 -7.81 4.48 -23.25
CA ARG A 173 -6.74 4.60 -24.27
C ARG A 173 -5.48 3.86 -23.85
N ASP A 174 -5.04 3.99 -22.60
CA ASP A 174 -3.86 3.31 -22.09
C ASP A 174 -4.04 1.78 -22.13
N LEU A 175 -5.22 1.25 -21.79
CA LEU A 175 -5.56 -0.17 -21.92
C LEU A 175 -5.49 -0.65 -23.39
N GLU A 176 -6.01 0.12 -24.34
CA GLU A 176 -5.93 -0.21 -25.75
C GLU A 176 -4.51 -0.13 -26.30
N ASP A 177 -3.70 0.83 -25.85
CA ASP A 177 -2.29 0.96 -26.23
C ASP A 177 -1.48 -0.25 -25.74
N ARG A 178 -1.65 -0.64 -24.46
CA ARG A 178 -1.02 -1.86 -23.90
C ARG A 178 -1.45 -3.12 -24.64
N ALA A 179 -2.74 -3.24 -24.96
CA ALA A 179 -3.24 -4.39 -25.72
C ALA A 179 -2.63 -4.47 -27.13
N ARG A 180 -2.40 -3.32 -27.79
CA ARG A 180 -1.71 -3.24 -29.07
C ARG A 180 -0.24 -3.65 -28.96
N ASP A 181 0.40 -3.34 -27.84
CA ASP A 181 1.78 -3.73 -27.52
C ASP A 181 1.87 -5.20 -27.06
N GLY A 182 0.77 -5.93 -27.01
CA GLY A 182 0.71 -7.35 -26.61
C GLY A 182 0.64 -7.57 -25.09
N VAL A 183 0.33 -6.53 -24.32
CA VAL A 183 0.14 -6.62 -22.86
C VAL A 183 -1.35 -6.53 -22.53
N VAL A 184 -1.93 -7.67 -22.22
CA VAL A 184 -3.33 -7.79 -21.80
C VAL A 184 -3.39 -8.60 -20.52
N ALA A 185 -4.19 -8.15 -19.56
CA ALA A 185 -4.37 -8.84 -18.30
C ALA A 185 -4.92 -10.27 -18.51
N PRO A 186 -4.63 -11.23 -17.61
CA PRO A 186 -5.17 -12.58 -17.69
C PRO A 186 -6.70 -12.58 -17.67
N ASP A 187 -7.33 -13.52 -18.41
CA ASP A 187 -8.78 -13.55 -18.63
C ASP A 187 -9.59 -13.53 -17.33
N PHE A 188 -9.12 -14.21 -16.29
CA PHE A 188 -9.82 -14.26 -15.00
C PHE A 188 -10.00 -12.89 -14.31
N THR A 189 -9.25 -11.87 -14.73
CA THR A 189 -9.34 -10.52 -14.14
C THR A 189 -10.52 -9.71 -14.67
N PHE A 190 -11.00 -9.99 -15.88
CA PHE A 190 -11.99 -9.16 -16.56
C PHE A 190 -13.38 -9.21 -15.89
N ALA A 191 -13.87 -10.40 -15.56
CA ALA A 191 -15.20 -10.52 -14.95
C ALA A 191 -15.32 -9.80 -13.60
N PRO A 192 -14.37 -9.92 -12.65
CA PRO A 192 -14.40 -9.12 -11.41
C PRO A 192 -14.33 -7.61 -11.65
N VAL A 193 -13.46 -7.15 -12.58
CA VAL A 193 -13.33 -5.71 -12.90
C VAL A 193 -14.62 -5.15 -13.48
N GLU A 194 -15.25 -5.87 -14.40
CA GLU A 194 -16.54 -5.50 -14.97
C GLU A 194 -17.64 -5.46 -13.91
N ALA A 195 -17.70 -6.47 -13.05
CA ALA A 195 -18.68 -6.54 -11.96
C ALA A 195 -18.56 -5.35 -11.00
N ASP A 196 -17.33 -5.00 -10.61
CA ASP A 196 -17.06 -3.87 -9.73
C ASP A 196 -17.44 -2.54 -10.40
N ALA A 197 -17.06 -2.33 -11.68
CA ALA A 197 -17.42 -1.14 -12.42
C ALA A 197 -18.95 -0.98 -12.56
N ARG A 198 -19.67 -2.07 -12.91
CA ARG A 198 -21.13 -2.08 -12.99
C ARG A 198 -21.79 -1.80 -11.65
N LYS A 199 -21.23 -2.31 -10.55
CA LYS A 199 -21.74 -2.06 -9.19
C LYS A 199 -21.68 -0.58 -8.83
N VAL A 200 -20.62 0.12 -9.21
CA VAL A 200 -20.48 1.56 -8.94
C VAL A 200 -21.58 2.38 -9.63
N ILE A 201 -22.02 1.98 -10.83
CA ILE A 201 -23.06 2.66 -11.61
C ILE A 201 -24.43 1.95 -11.54
N SER A 202 -24.72 1.26 -10.44
CA SER A 202 -26.00 0.58 -10.20
C SER A 202 -26.76 1.18 -9.02
N GLY A 203 -28.11 1.03 -9.00
CA GLY A 203 -28.98 1.66 -7.99
C GLY A 203 -29.24 3.14 -8.27
N ALA A 204 -29.95 3.84 -7.38
CA ALA A 204 -30.23 5.25 -7.57
C ALA A 204 -28.94 6.09 -7.50
N PRO A 205 -28.72 7.10 -8.35
CA PRO A 205 -29.67 7.66 -9.31
C PRO A 205 -29.60 7.02 -10.71
N PHE A 206 -28.83 5.96 -10.93
CA PHE A 206 -28.61 5.33 -12.25
C PHE A 206 -29.80 4.45 -12.69
N SER A 207 -30.46 3.81 -11.74
CA SER A 207 -31.61 2.94 -11.92
C SER A 207 -32.50 2.97 -10.69
N ASP A 208 -33.68 2.36 -10.76
CA ASP A 208 -34.53 2.16 -9.59
C ASP A 208 -33.86 1.28 -8.55
N GLY A 209 -34.14 1.53 -7.28
CA GLY A 209 -33.62 0.76 -6.15
C GLY A 209 -32.91 1.63 -5.09
N PRO A 210 -32.16 0.99 -4.17
CA PRO A 210 -31.38 1.69 -3.17
C PRO A 210 -30.33 2.63 -3.79
N ASP A 211 -29.95 3.66 -3.05
CA ASP A 211 -28.88 4.57 -3.46
C ASP A 211 -27.58 3.81 -3.70
N CYS A 212 -26.88 4.12 -4.78
CA CYS A 212 -25.49 3.69 -4.93
C CYS A 212 -24.61 4.36 -3.85
N ALA A 213 -23.46 3.76 -3.54
CA ALA A 213 -22.59 4.23 -2.46
C ALA A 213 -22.16 5.71 -2.62
N LEU A 214 -21.84 6.14 -3.84
CA LEU A 214 -21.47 7.54 -4.14
C LEU A 214 -22.63 8.50 -3.92
N TRP A 215 -23.82 8.14 -4.35
CA TRP A 215 -24.99 9.00 -4.19
C TRP A 215 -25.41 9.11 -2.72
N ALA A 216 -25.39 7.98 -1.99
CA ALA A 216 -25.64 7.97 -0.55
C ALA A 216 -24.63 8.84 0.22
N ASP A 217 -23.34 8.74 -0.13
CA ASP A 217 -22.27 9.54 0.47
C ASP A 217 -22.46 11.04 0.17
N PHE A 218 -22.70 11.40 -1.08
CA PHE A 218 -22.87 12.81 -1.49
C PHE A 218 -24.10 13.43 -0.83
N ARG A 219 -25.23 12.72 -0.80
CA ARG A 219 -26.45 13.15 -0.09
C ARG A 219 -26.20 13.40 1.40
N LYS A 220 -25.50 12.48 2.04
CA LYS A 220 -25.12 12.59 3.46
C LYS A 220 -24.24 13.82 3.69
N LYS A 221 -23.21 14.04 2.86
CA LYS A 221 -22.29 15.16 2.95
C LYS A 221 -22.98 16.49 2.73
N VAL A 222 -23.81 16.61 1.68
CA VAL A 222 -24.62 17.83 1.40
C VAL A 222 -25.64 18.08 2.51
N GLY A 223 -26.31 17.04 3.01
CA GLY A 223 -27.27 17.16 4.10
C GLY A 223 -26.69 17.74 5.38
N ALA A 224 -25.40 17.46 5.64
CA ALA A 224 -24.69 17.95 6.84
C ALA A 224 -24.24 19.42 6.72
N LEU A 225 -24.29 20.04 5.53
CA LEU A 225 -23.88 21.42 5.34
C LEU A 225 -24.81 22.42 6.05
N THR A 226 -24.21 23.47 6.59
CA THR A 226 -24.93 24.65 7.06
C THR A 226 -25.20 25.55 5.85
N ALA A 227 -26.28 25.25 5.08
CA ALA A 227 -26.69 25.98 3.89
C ALA A 227 -28.22 25.95 3.76
N GLY A 228 -28.81 26.90 3.02
CA GLY A 228 -30.25 26.92 2.73
C GLY A 228 -30.69 25.67 1.93
N GLU A 229 -31.93 25.25 2.13
CA GLU A 229 -32.45 24.03 1.50
C GLU A 229 -32.50 24.14 -0.04
N ASP A 230 -32.69 25.33 -0.58
CA ASP A 230 -32.60 25.64 -2.01
C ASP A 230 -31.18 25.39 -2.57
N VAL A 231 -30.15 25.78 -1.81
CA VAL A 231 -28.74 25.53 -2.18
C VAL A 231 -28.44 24.01 -2.12
N LYS A 232 -28.89 23.34 -1.06
CA LYS A 232 -28.72 21.88 -0.96
C LYS A 232 -29.44 21.15 -2.09
N ALA A 233 -30.67 21.55 -2.40
CA ALA A 233 -31.43 20.97 -3.52
C ALA A 233 -30.73 21.15 -4.86
N ALA A 234 -30.18 22.35 -5.12
CA ALA A 234 -29.38 22.61 -6.34
C ALA A 234 -28.14 21.73 -6.40
N LEU A 235 -27.36 21.61 -5.30
CA LEU A 235 -26.18 20.73 -5.24
C LEU A 235 -26.53 19.26 -5.50
N LEU A 236 -27.64 18.78 -4.94
CA LEU A 236 -28.11 17.42 -5.18
C LEU A 236 -28.56 17.21 -6.64
N ALA A 237 -29.21 18.21 -7.25
CA ALA A 237 -29.57 18.16 -8.66
C ALA A 237 -28.32 18.08 -9.55
N ASP A 238 -27.30 18.93 -9.30
CA ASP A 238 -26.03 18.93 -10.01
C ASP A 238 -25.28 17.60 -9.84
N GLY A 239 -25.23 17.07 -8.61
CA GLY A 239 -24.61 15.78 -8.33
C GLY A 239 -25.29 14.61 -9.04
N LYS A 240 -26.64 14.63 -9.08
CA LYS A 240 -27.43 13.65 -9.82
C LYS A 240 -27.14 13.72 -11.32
N ALA A 241 -27.13 14.92 -11.88
CA ALA A 241 -26.84 15.15 -13.30
C ALA A 241 -25.41 14.68 -13.66
N ALA A 242 -24.41 14.99 -12.82
CA ALA A 242 -23.04 14.55 -13.00
C ALA A 242 -22.91 13.02 -12.98
N LEU A 243 -23.58 12.35 -12.05
CA LEU A 243 -23.59 10.87 -11.95
C LEU A 243 -24.27 10.23 -13.16
N THR A 244 -25.49 10.67 -13.51
CA THR A 244 -26.28 10.05 -14.58
C THR A 244 -25.83 10.42 -16.00
N GLY A 245 -25.01 11.44 -16.16
CA GLY A 245 -24.40 11.89 -17.41
C GLY A 245 -22.92 11.48 -17.51
N PRO A 246 -21.98 12.43 -17.38
CA PRO A 246 -20.56 12.20 -17.67
C PRO A 246 -19.91 11.08 -16.85
N PHE A 247 -20.29 10.90 -15.59
CA PHE A 247 -19.77 9.80 -14.76
C PHE A 247 -20.15 8.44 -15.35
N ARG A 248 -21.45 8.21 -15.60
CA ARG A 248 -21.94 6.99 -16.23
C ARG A 248 -21.27 6.74 -17.58
N GLU A 249 -21.21 7.75 -18.44
CA GLU A 249 -20.59 7.63 -19.77
C GLU A 249 -19.13 7.17 -19.68
N GLY A 250 -18.36 7.69 -18.73
CA GLY A 250 -16.98 7.26 -18.50
C GLY A 250 -16.88 5.78 -18.10
N TYR A 251 -17.74 5.33 -17.18
CA TYR A 251 -17.76 3.91 -16.76
C TYR A 251 -18.22 2.98 -17.88
N GLU A 252 -19.22 3.36 -18.65
CA GLU A 252 -19.69 2.57 -19.81
C GLU A 252 -18.60 2.45 -20.87
N GLN A 253 -17.84 3.53 -21.14
CA GLN A 253 -16.66 3.49 -22.00
C GLN A 253 -15.60 2.54 -21.47
N PHE A 254 -15.27 2.59 -20.19
CA PHE A 254 -14.30 1.68 -19.56
C PHE A 254 -14.73 0.22 -19.67
N ILE A 255 -16.01 -0.11 -19.38
CA ILE A 255 -16.59 -1.44 -19.51
C ILE A 255 -16.52 -1.94 -20.96
N ALA A 256 -16.87 -1.10 -21.93
CA ALA A 256 -16.80 -1.41 -23.35
C ALA A 256 -15.34 -1.69 -23.78
N THR A 257 -14.39 -0.92 -23.29
CA THR A 257 -12.96 -1.15 -23.55
C THR A 257 -12.49 -2.50 -22.98
N GLN A 258 -12.88 -2.84 -21.73
CA GLN A 258 -12.57 -4.15 -21.15
C GLN A 258 -13.12 -5.30 -22.02
N ALA A 259 -14.37 -5.20 -22.46
CA ALA A 259 -14.97 -6.21 -23.34
C ALA A 259 -14.25 -6.34 -24.69
N LYS A 260 -13.78 -5.21 -25.25
CA LYS A 260 -13.03 -5.15 -26.53
C LYS A 260 -11.67 -5.83 -26.44
N ILE A 261 -10.92 -5.62 -25.35
CA ILE A 261 -9.54 -6.13 -25.22
C ILE A 261 -9.48 -7.55 -24.65
N ARG A 262 -10.51 -7.99 -23.91
CA ARG A 262 -10.54 -9.33 -23.29
C ARG A 262 -10.20 -10.49 -24.24
N PRO A 263 -10.72 -10.56 -25.51
CA PRO A 263 -10.38 -11.64 -26.43
C PRO A 263 -8.90 -11.70 -26.82
N LEU A 264 -8.12 -10.65 -26.53
CA LEU A 264 -6.68 -10.60 -26.80
C LEU A 264 -5.85 -11.19 -25.65
N SER A 265 -6.48 -11.60 -24.53
CA SER A 265 -5.81 -12.26 -23.41
C SER A 265 -5.25 -13.62 -23.85
N LYS A 266 -3.96 -13.84 -23.55
CA LYS A 266 -3.25 -15.07 -23.98
C LYS A 266 -3.39 -16.23 -22.99
N GLY A 267 -4.09 -16.04 -21.86
CA GLY A 267 -4.29 -17.08 -20.84
C GLY A 267 -3.03 -17.52 -20.10
N ALA A 268 -1.97 -16.72 -20.13
CA ALA A 268 -0.74 -17.03 -19.42
C ALA A 268 -0.80 -16.57 -17.96
N ASP A 269 -0.23 -17.38 -17.07
CA ASP A 269 -0.24 -17.14 -15.62
C ASP A 269 1.01 -16.39 -15.12
N GLY A 270 1.91 -15.96 -16.00
CA GLY A 270 3.13 -15.25 -15.63
C GLY A 270 3.59 -14.26 -16.69
N VAL A 271 4.35 -13.25 -16.25
CA VAL A 271 4.85 -12.16 -17.12
C VAL A 271 5.90 -12.62 -18.15
N TRP A 272 6.41 -13.85 -18.03
CA TRP A 272 7.27 -14.47 -19.05
C TRP A 272 6.60 -14.53 -20.44
N ALA A 273 5.28 -14.43 -20.50
CA ALA A 273 4.51 -14.42 -21.75
C ALA A 273 4.38 -13.00 -22.37
N LEU A 274 4.78 -11.95 -21.64
CA LEU A 274 4.79 -10.58 -22.13
C LEU A 274 6.06 -10.32 -22.94
N PRO A 275 6.06 -9.33 -23.86
CA PRO A 275 7.29 -8.84 -24.48
C PRO A 275 8.31 -8.46 -23.40
N ASP A 276 9.58 -8.85 -23.55
CA ASP A 276 10.65 -8.61 -22.57
C ASP A 276 10.29 -8.99 -21.11
N GLY A 277 9.38 -9.94 -20.92
CA GLY A 277 8.81 -10.30 -19.63
C GLY A 277 9.81 -10.74 -18.57
N GLU A 278 10.91 -11.41 -18.96
CA GLU A 278 12.00 -11.80 -18.05
C GLU A 278 12.71 -10.55 -17.49
N ALA A 279 13.07 -9.60 -18.35
CA ALA A 279 13.70 -8.36 -17.93
C ALA A 279 12.75 -7.47 -17.08
N TYR A 280 11.46 -7.47 -17.42
CA TYR A 280 10.44 -6.82 -16.61
C TYR A 280 10.35 -7.46 -15.22
N TYR A 281 10.32 -8.79 -15.13
CA TYR A 281 10.26 -9.48 -13.85
C TYR A 281 11.50 -9.24 -12.99
N ALA A 282 12.70 -9.27 -13.57
CA ALA A 282 13.93 -8.92 -12.87
C ALA A 282 13.88 -7.50 -12.29
N TRP A 283 13.33 -6.53 -13.03
CA TRP A 283 13.08 -5.19 -12.54
C TRP A 283 12.08 -5.18 -11.37
N ARG A 284 10.97 -5.92 -11.47
CA ARG A 284 9.96 -6.01 -10.40
C ARG A 284 10.53 -6.61 -9.12
N LEU A 285 11.35 -7.66 -9.22
CA LEU A 285 12.06 -8.23 -8.07
C LEU A 285 12.98 -7.22 -7.42
N LYS A 286 13.82 -6.52 -8.20
CA LYS A 286 14.72 -5.50 -7.69
C LYS A 286 13.99 -4.40 -6.92
N VAL A 287 12.90 -3.88 -7.47
CA VAL A 287 12.09 -2.84 -6.82
C VAL A 287 11.43 -3.37 -5.53
N SER A 288 10.86 -4.57 -5.60
CA SER A 288 10.09 -5.14 -4.49
C SER A 288 10.96 -5.60 -3.33
N THR A 289 12.11 -6.21 -3.61
CA THR A 289 13.04 -6.71 -2.59
C THR A 289 14.06 -5.66 -2.14
N THR A 290 14.27 -4.59 -2.94
CA THR A 290 15.38 -3.62 -2.76
C THR A 290 16.76 -4.27 -2.76
N THR A 291 16.91 -5.39 -3.46
CA THR A 291 18.15 -6.15 -3.62
C THR A 291 18.43 -6.44 -5.09
N ASP A 292 19.63 -6.96 -5.39
CA ASP A 292 19.99 -7.44 -6.72
C ASP A 292 19.84 -8.98 -6.83
N MET A 293 19.05 -9.61 -5.96
CA MET A 293 18.78 -11.05 -6.00
C MET A 293 18.08 -11.44 -7.30
N THR A 294 18.54 -12.54 -7.87
CA THR A 294 17.91 -13.19 -9.03
C THR A 294 16.63 -13.92 -8.61
N ALA A 295 15.78 -14.25 -9.57
CA ALA A 295 14.60 -15.06 -9.33
C ALA A 295 14.93 -16.43 -8.71
N GLU A 296 16.05 -17.03 -9.13
CA GLU A 296 16.50 -18.32 -8.58
C GLU A 296 16.93 -18.19 -7.11
N GLU A 297 17.70 -17.16 -6.76
CA GLU A 297 18.11 -16.92 -5.37
C GLU A 297 16.91 -16.64 -4.46
N VAL A 298 15.91 -15.87 -4.94
CA VAL A 298 14.67 -15.62 -4.20
C VAL A 298 13.87 -16.92 -4.02
N HIS A 299 13.76 -17.74 -5.08
CA HIS A 299 13.08 -19.03 -5.02
C HIS A 299 13.70 -19.98 -4.01
N GLN A 300 15.02 -20.16 -4.09
CA GLN A 300 15.77 -21.03 -3.18
C GLN A 300 15.67 -20.53 -1.73
N THR A 301 15.78 -19.21 -1.51
CA THR A 301 15.57 -18.61 -0.19
C THR A 301 14.19 -18.98 0.39
N GLY A 302 13.15 -18.97 -0.46
CA GLY A 302 11.80 -19.38 -0.06
C GLY A 302 11.73 -20.85 0.37
N LEU A 303 12.36 -21.76 -0.36
CA LEU A 303 12.42 -23.19 -0.04
C LEU A 303 13.21 -23.47 1.26
N ASP A 304 14.34 -22.80 1.44
CA ASP A 304 15.20 -22.96 2.63
C ASP A 304 14.47 -22.46 3.90
N GLU A 305 13.83 -21.29 3.82
CA GLU A 305 13.03 -20.74 4.91
C GLU A 305 11.82 -21.61 5.24
N LEU A 306 11.13 -22.12 4.22
CA LEU A 306 10.01 -23.03 4.43
C LEU A 306 10.44 -24.31 5.15
N THR A 307 11.61 -24.88 4.78
CA THR A 307 12.19 -26.04 5.44
C THR A 307 12.49 -25.76 6.92
N ARG A 308 13.11 -24.62 7.22
CA ARG A 308 13.38 -24.16 8.59
C ARG A 308 12.08 -24.00 9.40
N ILE A 309 11.10 -23.29 8.85
CA ILE A 309 9.82 -23.00 9.52
C ILE A 309 9.06 -24.30 9.80
N GLN A 310 9.00 -25.21 8.85
CA GLN A 310 8.34 -26.51 9.05
C GLN A 310 9.03 -27.38 10.10
N ALA A 311 10.35 -27.27 10.25
CA ALA A 311 11.05 -27.94 11.35
C ALA A 311 10.64 -27.39 12.72
N GLU A 312 10.53 -26.05 12.86
CA GLU A 312 10.01 -25.42 14.08
C GLU A 312 8.54 -25.79 14.34
N MET A 313 7.70 -25.88 13.30
CA MET A 313 6.31 -26.33 13.42
C MET A 313 6.22 -27.77 13.96
N ARG A 314 7.05 -28.68 13.45
CA ARG A 314 7.08 -30.09 13.93
C ARG A 314 7.51 -30.16 15.40
N ALA A 315 8.46 -29.34 15.81
CA ALA A 315 8.88 -29.29 17.23
C ALA A 315 7.70 -28.89 18.15
N ILE A 316 6.85 -27.94 17.71
CA ILE A 316 5.65 -27.56 18.47
C ILE A 316 4.61 -28.70 18.44
N MET A 317 4.44 -29.40 17.32
CA MET A 317 3.54 -30.57 17.25
C MET A 317 3.97 -31.64 18.25
N ASP A 318 5.28 -31.90 18.37
CA ASP A 318 5.81 -32.83 19.36
C ASP A 318 5.60 -32.35 20.81
N GLU A 319 5.79 -31.03 21.06
CA GLU A 319 5.54 -30.39 22.35
C GLU A 319 4.09 -30.57 22.82
N VAL A 320 3.12 -30.39 21.90
CA VAL A 320 1.70 -30.57 22.23
C VAL A 320 1.22 -32.04 22.14
N GLY A 321 2.13 -32.95 21.87
CA GLY A 321 1.85 -34.40 21.83
C GLY A 321 1.08 -34.87 20.60
N PHE A 322 0.99 -34.05 19.52
CA PHE A 322 0.28 -34.43 18.31
C PHE A 322 1.06 -35.45 17.48
N LYS A 323 0.39 -36.54 17.11
CA LYS A 323 0.96 -37.63 16.29
C LYS A 323 0.25 -37.65 14.94
N GLY A 324 0.85 -37.10 13.93
CA GLY A 324 0.30 -37.01 12.58
C GLY A 324 1.17 -36.16 11.65
N SER A 325 0.77 -35.99 10.42
CA SER A 325 1.44 -35.11 9.47
C SER A 325 1.18 -33.62 9.79
N LEU A 326 1.98 -32.75 9.20
CA LEU A 326 1.74 -31.29 9.27
C LEU A 326 0.36 -30.92 8.70
N GLN A 327 -0.07 -31.59 7.64
CA GLN A 327 -1.39 -31.39 7.02
C GLN A 327 -2.53 -31.84 7.96
N ASP A 328 -2.34 -32.93 8.73
CA ASP A 328 -3.31 -33.35 9.73
C ASP A 328 -3.42 -32.31 10.86
N PHE A 329 -2.29 -31.70 11.23
CA PHE A 329 -2.29 -30.62 12.22
C PHE A 329 -2.98 -29.34 11.68
N PHE A 330 -2.71 -28.98 10.44
CA PHE A 330 -3.46 -27.89 9.77
C PHE A 330 -4.96 -28.16 9.74
N LYS A 331 -5.36 -29.40 9.44
CA LYS A 331 -6.76 -29.80 9.46
C LYS A 331 -7.34 -29.68 10.88
N LEU A 332 -6.63 -30.13 11.90
CA LEU A 332 -7.06 -29.98 13.30
C LEU A 332 -7.33 -28.51 13.64
N LEU A 333 -6.40 -27.60 13.32
CA LEU A 333 -6.54 -26.18 13.62
C LEU A 333 -7.75 -25.55 12.90
N LYS A 334 -8.05 -26.03 11.68
CA LYS A 334 -9.19 -25.54 10.88
C LYS A 334 -10.53 -26.08 11.35
N THR A 335 -10.59 -27.25 11.98
CA THR A 335 -11.84 -27.95 12.23
C THR A 335 -12.23 -28.07 13.70
N ASP A 336 -11.27 -27.98 14.62
CA ASP A 336 -11.56 -28.04 16.06
C ASP A 336 -12.11 -26.68 16.54
N PRO A 337 -13.34 -26.65 17.08
CA PRO A 337 -13.99 -25.41 17.54
C PRO A 337 -13.19 -24.60 18.57
N LYS A 338 -12.28 -25.23 19.32
CA LYS A 338 -11.44 -24.52 20.30
C LYS A 338 -10.55 -23.46 19.66
N PHE A 339 -10.18 -23.63 18.37
CA PHE A 339 -9.32 -22.71 17.61
C PHE A 339 -10.09 -21.65 16.80
N GLN A 340 -11.42 -21.64 16.91
CA GLN A 340 -12.28 -20.77 16.14
C GLN A 340 -13.09 -19.84 17.06
N TYR A 341 -13.49 -18.70 16.52
CA TYR A 341 -14.56 -17.89 17.11
C TYR A 341 -15.90 -18.28 16.50
N PRO A 342 -17.00 -18.24 17.27
CA PRO A 342 -18.34 -18.38 16.68
C PRO A 342 -18.57 -17.36 15.56
N ASN A 343 -19.22 -17.79 14.48
CA ASN A 343 -19.59 -16.87 13.39
C ASN A 343 -20.85 -16.08 13.76
N THR A 344 -20.78 -15.31 14.83
CA THR A 344 -21.84 -14.49 15.41
C THR A 344 -21.30 -13.09 15.74
N PRO A 345 -22.15 -12.09 15.97
CA PRO A 345 -21.74 -10.78 16.45
C PRO A 345 -20.85 -10.82 17.70
N GLU A 346 -21.17 -11.73 18.65
CA GLU A 346 -20.40 -11.93 19.88
C GLU A 346 -19.01 -12.50 19.60
N GLY A 347 -18.90 -13.43 18.65
CA GLY A 347 -17.61 -13.98 18.21
C GLY A 347 -16.73 -12.92 17.53
N LYS A 348 -17.32 -12.05 16.69
CA LYS A 348 -16.62 -10.90 16.11
C LYS A 348 -16.14 -9.91 17.18
N ALA A 349 -16.99 -9.61 18.16
CA ALA A 349 -16.63 -8.74 19.29
C ALA A 349 -15.52 -9.35 20.15
N ALA A 350 -15.55 -10.66 20.38
CA ALA A 350 -14.50 -11.37 21.11
C ALA A 350 -13.15 -11.29 20.38
N TYR A 351 -13.12 -11.47 19.06
CA TYR A 351 -11.91 -11.28 18.26
C TYR A 351 -11.32 -9.86 18.42
N LEU A 352 -12.16 -8.84 18.26
CA LEU A 352 -11.69 -7.44 18.37
C LEU A 352 -11.14 -7.15 19.77
N LYS A 353 -11.76 -7.70 20.81
CA LYS A 353 -11.29 -7.58 22.18
C LYS A 353 -9.91 -8.24 22.36
N ASP A 354 -9.75 -9.47 21.88
CA ASP A 354 -8.50 -10.21 22.02
C ASP A 354 -7.38 -9.56 21.21
N ALA A 355 -7.64 -9.14 19.97
CA ALA A 355 -6.67 -8.41 19.15
C ALA A 355 -6.23 -7.08 19.81
N THR A 356 -7.17 -6.34 20.42
CA THR A 356 -6.85 -5.12 21.17
C THR A 356 -5.98 -5.45 22.39
N ALA A 357 -6.32 -6.51 23.14
CA ALA A 357 -5.54 -6.93 24.30
C ALA A 357 -4.10 -7.31 23.94
N PHE A 358 -3.86 -7.99 22.81
CA PHE A 358 -2.50 -8.29 22.34
C PHE A 358 -1.70 -7.01 22.03
N VAL A 359 -2.32 -6.03 21.38
CA VAL A 359 -1.69 -4.72 21.14
C VAL A 359 -1.35 -4.02 22.46
N ASP A 360 -2.27 -3.97 23.42
CA ASP A 360 -2.07 -3.31 24.72
C ASP A 360 -0.95 -3.96 25.53
N GLN A 361 -0.85 -5.32 25.50
CA GLN A 361 0.24 -6.05 26.16
C GLN A 361 1.61 -5.65 25.60
N VAL A 362 1.75 -5.54 24.27
CA VAL A 362 2.99 -5.07 23.64
C VAL A 362 3.30 -3.64 24.05
N MET A 363 2.32 -2.74 24.01
CA MET A 363 2.50 -1.35 24.40
C MET A 363 3.00 -1.20 25.84
N ALA A 364 2.56 -2.05 26.75
CA ALA A 364 3.00 -2.06 28.15
C ALA A 364 4.49 -2.37 28.33
N VAL A 365 5.07 -3.22 27.47
CA VAL A 365 6.50 -3.61 27.55
C VAL A 365 7.38 -2.92 26.54
N ALA A 366 6.80 -2.19 25.57
CA ALA A 366 7.49 -1.55 24.47
C ALA A 366 8.66 -0.64 24.91
N PRO A 367 8.61 0.10 26.05
CA PRO A 367 9.76 0.91 26.51
C PRO A 367 11.05 0.11 26.77
N LYS A 368 10.96 -1.20 26.96
CA LYS A 368 12.14 -2.07 27.12
C LYS A 368 12.80 -2.42 25.77
N TRP A 369 12.08 -2.21 24.66
CA TRP A 369 12.47 -2.62 23.33
C TRP A 369 12.65 -1.46 22.35
N PHE A 370 12.09 -0.28 22.65
CA PHE A 370 12.10 0.90 21.80
C PHE A 370 12.44 2.14 22.59
N LEU A 371 13.24 3.06 22.02
CA LEU A 371 13.55 4.36 22.63
C LEU A 371 12.40 5.35 22.45
N ARG A 372 11.69 5.26 21.32
CA ARG A 372 10.55 6.10 20.99
C ARG A 372 9.30 5.25 20.81
N LEU A 373 8.17 5.75 21.26
CA LEU A 373 6.87 5.15 21.09
C LEU A 373 5.97 6.08 20.28
N PRO A 374 5.06 5.55 19.43
CA PRO A 374 4.10 6.37 18.70
C PRO A 374 3.18 7.11 19.67
N LYS A 375 2.89 8.38 19.38
CA LYS A 375 1.92 9.21 20.11
C LYS A 375 0.52 9.03 19.57
N ALA A 376 0.40 8.72 18.27
CA ALA A 376 -0.85 8.44 17.63
C ALA A 376 -1.51 7.21 18.26
N LYS A 377 -2.82 7.29 18.54
CA LYS A 377 -3.59 6.15 19.05
C LYS A 377 -3.77 5.11 17.94
N LEU A 378 -3.92 3.86 18.34
CA LEU A 378 -4.29 2.74 17.48
C LEU A 378 -5.68 2.24 17.87
N GLU A 379 -6.52 1.98 16.88
CA GLU A 379 -7.81 1.31 17.05
C GLU A 379 -7.87 0.03 16.23
N VAL A 380 -8.44 -1.03 16.80
CA VAL A 380 -8.72 -2.28 16.10
C VAL A 380 -10.19 -2.26 15.66
N ARG A 381 -10.44 -2.42 14.36
CA ARG A 381 -11.79 -2.34 13.78
C ARG A 381 -12.05 -3.48 12.80
N ALA A 382 -13.32 -3.90 12.73
CA ALA A 382 -13.76 -4.74 11.63
C ALA A 382 -13.80 -3.92 10.33
N VAL A 383 -13.50 -4.59 9.22
CA VAL A 383 -13.71 -4.03 7.87
C VAL A 383 -15.19 -3.74 7.69
N GLU A 384 -15.52 -2.63 7.05
CA GLU A 384 -16.89 -2.23 6.81
C GLU A 384 -17.59 -3.18 5.80
N ALA A 385 -18.85 -3.52 6.06
CA ALA A 385 -19.62 -4.54 5.32
C ALA A 385 -19.61 -4.32 3.79
N TRP A 386 -19.54 -3.06 3.32
CA TRP A 386 -19.58 -2.77 1.89
C TRP A 386 -18.31 -3.17 1.14
N ARG A 387 -17.17 -3.35 1.84
CA ARG A 387 -15.86 -3.73 1.24
C ARG A 387 -15.28 -5.06 1.76
N GLU A 388 -15.99 -5.77 2.66
CA GLU A 388 -15.52 -7.06 3.21
C GLU A 388 -15.21 -8.09 2.11
N ALA A 389 -15.98 -8.10 1.01
CA ALA A 389 -15.82 -9.08 -0.06
C ALA A 389 -14.48 -8.99 -0.79
N THR A 390 -13.94 -7.78 -0.93
CA THR A 390 -12.70 -7.50 -1.67
C THR A 390 -11.50 -7.25 -0.74
N ALA A 391 -11.74 -6.89 0.53
CA ALA A 391 -10.68 -6.65 1.50
C ALA A 391 -9.85 -7.92 1.79
N GLY A 392 -8.55 -7.71 2.09
CA GLY A 392 -7.66 -8.74 2.63
C GLY A 392 -8.07 -9.21 4.02
N ILE A 393 -7.33 -10.17 4.57
CA ILE A 393 -7.57 -10.73 5.92
C ILE A 393 -7.44 -9.63 6.98
N ALA A 394 -6.38 -8.83 6.89
CA ALA A 394 -6.11 -7.69 7.76
C ALA A 394 -5.28 -6.65 7.02
N PHE A 395 -5.31 -5.39 7.47
CA PHE A 395 -4.47 -4.31 6.97
C PHE A 395 -4.47 -3.12 7.93
N TYR A 396 -3.41 -2.33 7.85
CA TYR A 396 -3.27 -1.12 8.64
C TYR A 396 -3.51 0.15 7.80
N ASN A 397 -4.22 1.12 8.40
CA ASN A 397 -4.35 2.47 7.88
C ASN A 397 -3.66 3.48 8.81
N ALA A 398 -2.75 4.27 8.25
CA ALA A 398 -2.00 5.28 8.98
C ALA A 398 -2.89 6.33 9.65
N PRO A 399 -2.47 6.95 10.77
CA PRO A 399 -3.17 8.07 11.37
C PRO A 399 -3.18 9.27 10.44
N ALA A 400 -4.09 10.21 10.66
CA ALA A 400 -4.02 11.48 9.95
C ALA A 400 -2.84 12.32 10.49
N PRO A 401 -2.08 13.03 9.61
CA PRO A 401 -0.94 13.84 10.03
C PRO A 401 -1.31 14.96 11.00
N ASP A 402 -2.55 15.44 10.95
CA ASP A 402 -3.11 16.47 11.82
C ASP A 402 -3.68 15.93 13.15
N GLY A 403 -3.58 14.61 13.39
CA GLY A 403 -4.10 13.94 14.58
C GLY A 403 -5.63 13.76 14.61
N SER A 404 -6.35 14.16 13.56
CA SER A 404 -7.83 14.09 13.48
C SER A 404 -8.36 12.66 13.41
N ARG A 405 -7.53 11.69 13.04
CA ARG A 405 -7.89 10.27 12.94
C ARG A 405 -6.75 9.40 13.49
N PRO A 406 -7.06 8.37 14.33
CA PRO A 406 -6.07 7.41 14.82
C PRO A 406 -5.55 6.51 13.68
N GLY A 407 -4.46 5.79 13.94
CA GLY A 407 -4.11 4.59 13.18
C GLY A 407 -5.19 3.53 13.36
N ILE A 408 -5.48 2.77 12.32
CA ILE A 408 -6.52 1.75 12.38
C ILE A 408 -5.97 0.42 11.85
N TYR A 409 -5.99 -0.58 12.72
CA TYR A 409 -5.82 -1.98 12.34
C TYR A 409 -7.19 -2.53 11.95
N TYR A 410 -7.39 -2.78 10.67
CA TYR A 410 -8.59 -3.41 10.15
C TYR A 410 -8.45 -4.93 10.07
N VAL A 411 -9.51 -5.64 10.43
CA VAL A 411 -9.61 -7.09 10.28
C VAL A 411 -10.91 -7.47 9.57
N ASN A 412 -10.81 -8.38 8.61
CA ASN A 412 -11.97 -8.87 7.86
C ASN A 412 -12.65 -9.99 8.63
N LEU A 413 -13.78 -9.69 9.22
CA LEU A 413 -14.61 -10.62 10.02
C LEU A 413 -15.88 -11.06 9.27
N SER A 414 -15.88 -10.98 7.93
CA SER A 414 -17.05 -11.40 7.13
C SER A 414 -17.36 -12.88 7.27
N ASP A 415 -16.35 -13.72 7.47
CA ASP A 415 -16.46 -15.16 7.66
C ASP A 415 -15.53 -15.61 8.80
N MET A 416 -16.08 -15.78 10.00
CA MET A 416 -15.32 -16.17 11.19
C MET A 416 -14.77 -17.60 11.11
N THR A 417 -15.24 -18.44 10.20
CA THR A 417 -14.69 -19.79 9.98
C THR A 417 -13.27 -19.75 9.39
N GLN A 418 -12.89 -18.62 8.80
CA GLN A 418 -11.55 -18.37 8.23
C GLN A 418 -10.60 -17.68 9.22
N VAL A 419 -11.10 -17.30 10.39
CA VAL A 419 -10.34 -16.54 11.40
C VAL A 419 -9.95 -17.47 12.54
N LEU A 420 -8.66 -17.83 12.61
CA LEU A 420 -8.18 -18.79 13.58
C LEU A 420 -7.52 -18.10 14.79
N LYS A 421 -7.92 -18.48 15.99
CA LYS A 421 -7.37 -17.97 17.27
C LYS A 421 -5.83 -18.02 17.31
N PRO A 422 -5.16 -19.10 16.88
CA PRO A 422 -3.70 -19.17 16.90
C PRO A 422 -2.99 -18.07 16.10
N GLN A 423 -3.63 -17.47 15.10
CA GLN A 423 -3.01 -16.47 14.23
C GLN A 423 -3.19 -15.02 14.72
N ILE A 424 -4.13 -14.77 15.66
CA ILE A 424 -4.50 -13.40 16.04
C ILE A 424 -3.34 -12.64 16.63
N GLU A 425 -2.57 -13.29 17.51
CA GLU A 425 -1.45 -12.67 18.20
C GLU A 425 -0.40 -12.17 17.19
N GLY A 426 0.02 -13.01 16.23
CA GLY A 426 0.95 -12.64 15.17
C GLY A 426 0.43 -11.52 14.27
N ILE A 427 -0.83 -11.61 13.83
CA ILE A 427 -1.45 -10.58 12.98
C ILE A 427 -1.55 -9.25 13.73
N SER A 428 -1.90 -9.26 15.02
CA SER A 428 -1.97 -8.06 15.85
C SER A 428 -0.61 -7.38 16.00
N TYR A 429 0.48 -8.16 16.04
CA TYR A 429 1.84 -7.62 16.08
C TYR A 429 2.29 -7.08 14.72
N HIS A 430 1.85 -7.68 13.64
CA HIS A 430 2.12 -7.22 12.27
C HIS A 430 1.44 -5.88 11.98
N GLU A 431 0.12 -5.81 12.17
CA GLU A 431 -0.69 -4.64 11.80
C GLU A 431 -0.63 -3.52 12.86
N GLY A 432 -0.56 -3.94 14.13
CA GLY A 432 -0.57 -3.05 15.27
C GLY A 432 0.81 -2.73 15.83
N ALA A 433 1.03 -3.17 17.05
CA ALA A 433 2.27 -2.96 17.82
C ALA A 433 3.04 -4.29 17.97
N PRO A 434 4.35 -4.31 17.71
CA PRO A 434 5.22 -3.22 17.28
C PRO A 434 5.40 -3.11 15.75
N GLY A 435 4.43 -3.56 14.95
CA GLY A 435 4.49 -3.64 13.48
C GLY A 435 4.20 -2.32 12.78
N HIS A 436 3.25 -2.35 11.82
CA HIS A 436 2.96 -1.22 10.92
C HIS A 436 2.63 0.08 11.66
N HIS A 437 1.84 0.01 12.75
CA HIS A 437 1.51 1.21 13.51
C HIS A 437 2.77 1.89 14.07
N PHE A 438 3.69 1.12 14.67
CA PHE A 438 4.93 1.68 15.19
C PHE A 438 5.77 2.34 14.10
N GLN A 439 6.06 1.60 13.06
CA GLN A 439 6.94 2.05 11.98
C GLN A 439 6.41 3.30 11.28
N ILE A 440 5.12 3.28 10.92
CA ILE A 440 4.52 4.35 10.12
C ILE A 440 4.23 5.59 10.97
N ALA A 441 3.65 5.43 12.16
CA ALA A 441 3.35 6.55 13.04
C ALA A 441 4.64 7.25 13.51
N LEU A 442 5.68 6.50 13.92
CA LEU A 442 6.97 7.08 14.29
C LEU A 442 7.64 7.83 13.14
N ALA A 443 7.57 7.31 11.90
CA ALA A 443 8.09 8.00 10.73
C ALA A 443 7.37 9.34 10.51
N MET A 444 6.04 9.37 10.65
CA MET A 444 5.25 10.60 10.52
C MET A 444 5.52 11.60 11.63
N GLU A 445 5.76 11.14 12.87
CA GLU A 445 6.02 11.96 14.06
C GLU A 445 7.47 12.46 14.16
N THR A 446 8.40 11.85 13.39
CA THR A 446 9.83 12.18 13.48
C THR A 446 10.08 13.59 12.95
N GLN A 447 10.64 14.46 13.81
CA GLN A 447 11.02 15.83 13.46
C GLN A 447 12.26 15.83 12.57
N GLY A 448 12.32 16.79 11.62
CA GLY A 448 13.45 16.93 10.71
C GLY A 448 13.56 15.85 9.63
N LEU A 449 12.65 14.88 9.60
CA LEU A 449 12.58 13.93 8.50
C LEU A 449 11.91 14.60 7.29
N PRO A 450 12.55 14.60 6.08
CA PRO A 450 11.96 15.18 4.87
C PRO A 450 10.61 14.54 4.52
N LYS A 451 9.69 15.33 3.96
CA LYS A 451 8.32 14.89 3.63
C LYS A 451 8.27 13.65 2.74
N PHE A 452 9.16 13.54 1.74
CA PHE A 452 9.18 12.36 0.86
C PHE A 452 9.46 11.05 1.62
N ARG A 453 10.17 11.11 2.77
CA ARG A 453 10.40 9.95 3.65
C ARG A 453 9.23 9.70 4.60
N LYS A 454 8.50 10.75 5.00
CA LYS A 454 7.32 10.61 5.88
C LYS A 454 6.13 9.97 5.16
N PHE A 455 5.94 10.33 3.90
CA PHE A 455 4.78 9.93 3.09
C PHE A 455 5.12 8.91 1.99
N GLY A 456 6.38 8.58 1.83
CA GLY A 456 6.86 7.52 0.95
C GLY A 456 7.32 6.29 1.72
N GLY A 457 7.64 5.22 1.00
CA GLY A 457 8.14 4.00 1.65
C GLY A 457 8.68 2.98 0.66
N TYR A 458 9.30 1.95 1.22
CA TYR A 458 9.78 0.77 0.51
C TYR A 458 9.01 -0.45 1.02
N GLY A 459 8.40 -1.21 0.12
CA GLY A 459 7.63 -2.40 0.49
C GLY A 459 8.45 -3.40 1.32
N ALA A 460 9.70 -3.66 0.93
CA ALA A 460 10.58 -4.54 1.70
C ALA A 460 10.85 -4.05 3.13
N TYR A 461 10.92 -2.73 3.35
CA TYR A 461 11.08 -2.18 4.70
C TYR A 461 9.77 -2.27 5.49
N SER A 462 8.65 -1.83 4.93
CA SER A 462 7.37 -1.81 5.63
C SER A 462 6.88 -3.23 5.96
N GLU A 463 6.83 -4.12 4.97
CA GLU A 463 6.35 -5.49 5.13
C GLU A 463 7.36 -6.38 5.86
N GLY A 464 8.65 -6.15 5.60
CA GLY A 464 9.73 -6.83 6.32
C GLY A 464 9.74 -6.47 7.81
N TRP A 465 9.43 -5.21 8.15
CA TRP A 465 9.26 -4.80 9.55
C TRP A 465 8.05 -5.46 10.20
N GLY A 466 6.89 -5.51 9.51
CA GLY A 466 5.70 -6.20 10.03
C GLY A 466 6.00 -7.66 10.36
N LEU A 467 6.68 -8.37 9.46
CA LEU A 467 7.05 -9.78 9.68
C LEU A 467 8.14 -9.93 10.77
N TYR A 468 9.11 -9.00 10.82
CA TYR A 468 10.07 -8.92 11.91
C TYR A 468 9.39 -8.69 13.26
N ALA A 469 8.35 -7.87 13.32
CA ALA A 469 7.57 -7.60 14.52
C ALA A 469 6.85 -8.86 15.04
N GLU A 470 6.29 -9.68 14.15
CA GLU A 470 5.72 -10.99 14.51
C GLU A 470 6.78 -11.86 15.23
N ARG A 471 7.99 -11.93 14.68
CA ARG A 471 9.10 -12.70 15.27
C ARG A 471 9.60 -12.07 16.57
N LEU A 472 9.72 -10.74 16.63
CA LEU A 472 10.17 -10.00 17.80
C LEU A 472 9.26 -10.25 19.01
N GLY A 473 7.95 -10.43 18.78
CA GLY A 473 7.00 -10.78 19.85
C GLY A 473 7.42 -11.97 20.69
N ARG A 474 8.04 -12.99 20.06
CA ARG A 474 8.59 -14.14 20.80
C ARG A 474 9.74 -13.74 21.75
N GLU A 475 10.64 -12.89 21.28
CA GLU A 475 11.76 -12.39 22.10
C GLU A 475 11.28 -11.47 23.23
N MET A 476 10.15 -10.77 23.00
CA MET A 476 9.48 -9.94 24.01
C MET A 476 8.77 -10.75 25.10
N GLY A 477 8.71 -12.10 24.95
CA GLY A 477 8.11 -13.01 25.92
C GLY A 477 6.63 -13.32 25.66
N PHE A 478 6.15 -13.05 24.46
CA PHE A 478 4.80 -13.41 24.01
C PHE A 478 4.76 -14.80 23.35
N TYR A 479 3.61 -15.20 22.82
CA TYR A 479 3.37 -16.55 22.27
C TYR A 479 3.56 -17.66 23.32
N GLN A 480 3.02 -17.48 24.52
CA GLN A 480 3.13 -18.43 25.62
C GLN A 480 2.33 -19.73 25.37
N ASP A 481 1.26 -19.64 24.59
CA ASP A 481 0.53 -20.80 24.09
C ASP A 481 1.28 -21.41 22.88
N PRO A 482 1.68 -22.70 22.90
CA PRO A 482 2.30 -23.36 21.76
C PRO A 482 1.49 -23.22 20.46
N TYR A 483 0.15 -23.24 20.54
CA TYR A 483 -0.70 -23.05 19.37
C TYR A 483 -0.61 -21.63 18.81
N SER A 484 -0.47 -20.61 19.65
CA SER A 484 -0.24 -19.24 19.21
C SER A 484 1.11 -19.08 18.52
N ASN A 485 2.19 -19.70 19.07
CA ASN A 485 3.49 -19.73 18.40
C ASN A 485 3.45 -20.51 17.08
N PHE A 486 2.67 -21.59 17.01
CA PHE A 486 2.41 -22.28 15.74
C PHE A 486 1.67 -21.36 14.75
N GLY A 487 0.69 -20.59 15.21
CA GLY A 487 -0.03 -19.60 14.41
C GLY A 487 0.91 -18.56 13.80
N ARG A 488 1.87 -18.02 14.57
CA ARG A 488 2.96 -17.16 14.07
C ARG A 488 3.76 -17.84 12.95
N LEU A 489 4.15 -19.10 13.15
CA LEU A 489 4.87 -19.85 12.13
C LEU A 489 4.05 -20.08 10.87
N THR A 490 2.71 -20.20 10.96
CA THR A 490 1.86 -20.31 9.77
C THR A 490 1.84 -19.02 8.95
N THR A 491 1.88 -17.84 9.60
CA THR A 491 1.98 -16.55 8.91
C THR A 491 3.38 -16.37 8.29
N GLU A 492 4.43 -16.80 8.98
CA GLU A 492 5.80 -16.79 8.45
C GLU A 492 5.95 -17.74 7.26
N ALA A 493 5.41 -18.97 7.33
CA ALA A 493 5.41 -19.95 6.24
C ALA A 493 4.69 -19.40 4.99
N TRP A 494 3.55 -18.76 5.17
CA TRP A 494 2.85 -18.11 4.08
C TRP A 494 3.77 -17.12 3.33
N ARG A 495 4.57 -16.30 4.06
CA ARG A 495 5.49 -15.34 3.43
C ARG A 495 6.70 -16.01 2.78
N ALA A 496 7.16 -17.17 3.28
CA ALA A 496 8.15 -17.99 2.59
C ALA A 496 7.59 -18.61 1.30
N VAL A 497 6.36 -19.16 1.35
CA VAL A 497 5.65 -19.68 0.17
C VAL A 497 5.49 -18.61 -0.92
N ARG A 498 5.29 -17.33 -0.56
CA ARG A 498 5.23 -16.21 -1.51
C ARG A 498 6.48 -16.11 -2.37
N LEU A 499 7.68 -16.32 -1.80
CA LEU A 499 8.93 -16.28 -2.57
C LEU A 499 8.96 -17.37 -3.64
N VAL A 500 8.52 -18.57 -3.28
CA VAL A 500 8.52 -19.75 -4.17
C VAL A 500 7.47 -19.60 -5.26
N VAL A 501 6.26 -19.18 -4.90
CA VAL A 501 5.14 -19.11 -5.83
C VAL A 501 5.26 -17.93 -6.80
N ASP A 502 5.67 -16.75 -6.35
CA ASP A 502 5.87 -15.59 -7.22
C ASP A 502 6.92 -15.89 -8.30
N THR A 503 8.09 -16.40 -7.88
CA THR A 503 9.16 -16.80 -8.81
C THR A 503 8.77 -18.03 -9.65
N GLY A 504 7.97 -18.94 -9.10
CA GLY A 504 7.38 -20.08 -9.80
C GLY A 504 6.53 -19.62 -10.99
N LEU A 505 5.61 -18.71 -10.75
CA LEU A 505 4.72 -18.15 -11.76
C LEU A 505 5.49 -17.37 -12.84
N HIS A 506 6.37 -16.46 -12.43
CA HIS A 506 6.95 -15.47 -13.32
C HIS A 506 8.29 -15.87 -13.98
N ALA A 507 9.07 -16.75 -13.35
CA ALA A 507 10.36 -17.22 -13.87
C ALA A 507 10.36 -18.70 -14.25
N LYS A 508 9.63 -19.55 -13.51
CA LYS A 508 9.63 -21.01 -13.75
C LYS A 508 8.39 -21.49 -14.53
N LYS A 509 7.55 -20.56 -15.00
CA LYS A 509 6.37 -20.84 -15.85
C LYS A 509 5.34 -21.77 -15.19
N TRP A 510 5.21 -21.71 -13.87
CA TRP A 510 4.17 -22.44 -13.18
C TRP A 510 2.79 -21.99 -13.64
N THR A 511 1.88 -22.94 -13.73
CA THR A 511 0.46 -22.65 -13.89
C THR A 511 -0.15 -22.14 -12.59
N ARG A 512 -1.25 -21.44 -12.70
CA ARG A 512 -2.07 -20.99 -11.57
C ARG A 512 -2.43 -22.16 -10.62
N GLU A 513 -2.70 -23.35 -11.18
CA GLU A 513 -3.01 -24.52 -10.35
C GLU A 513 -1.79 -25.10 -9.64
N GLN A 514 -0.62 -25.15 -10.27
CA GLN A 514 0.62 -25.54 -9.59
C GLN A 514 0.93 -24.60 -8.42
N ALA A 515 0.73 -23.28 -8.60
CA ALA A 515 0.88 -22.29 -7.56
C ALA A 515 -0.10 -22.53 -6.39
N ARG A 516 -1.38 -22.81 -6.69
CA ARG A 516 -2.40 -23.15 -5.69
C ARG A 516 -2.07 -24.42 -4.94
N GLN A 517 -1.61 -25.45 -5.65
CA GLN A 517 -1.23 -26.73 -5.05
C GLN A 517 -0.08 -26.56 -4.07
N PHE A 518 0.94 -25.77 -4.42
CA PHE A 518 2.04 -25.49 -3.52
C PHE A 518 1.57 -24.76 -2.24
N PHE A 519 0.59 -23.85 -2.35
CA PHE A 519 -0.04 -23.23 -1.19
C PHE A 519 -0.78 -24.23 -0.30
N ARG A 520 -1.60 -25.13 -0.87
CA ARG A 520 -2.36 -26.16 -0.13
C ARG A 520 -1.44 -27.03 0.71
N GLU A 521 -0.30 -27.40 0.14
CA GLU A 521 0.68 -28.29 0.77
C GLU A 521 1.45 -27.61 1.90
N ASN A 522 1.56 -26.29 1.90
CA ASN A 522 2.53 -25.59 2.75
C ASN A 522 1.93 -24.50 3.64
N THR A 523 0.62 -24.27 3.58
CA THR A 523 -0.01 -23.19 4.37
C THR A 523 -1.34 -23.60 5.00
N LEU A 524 -1.74 -22.81 5.99
CA LEU A 524 -3.03 -22.94 6.67
C LEU A 524 -4.17 -22.17 5.96
N LEU A 525 -3.91 -21.55 4.80
CA LEU A 525 -4.90 -20.72 4.09
C LEU A 525 -6.09 -21.53 3.60
N SER A 526 -7.24 -20.86 3.49
CA SER A 526 -8.43 -21.43 2.86
C SER A 526 -8.29 -21.47 1.33
N GLU A 527 -9.06 -22.31 0.64
CA GLU A 527 -9.10 -22.35 -0.84
C GLU A 527 -9.44 -20.97 -1.44
N ARG A 528 -10.33 -20.23 -0.79
CA ARG A 528 -10.70 -18.87 -1.19
C ARG A 528 -9.51 -17.92 -1.12
N ASP A 529 -8.75 -17.97 -0.02
CA ASP A 529 -7.60 -17.10 0.19
C ASP A 529 -6.43 -17.50 -0.69
N ILE A 530 -6.19 -18.81 -0.89
CA ILE A 530 -5.22 -19.33 -1.84
C ILE A 530 -5.51 -18.80 -3.25
N ALA A 531 -6.78 -18.86 -3.68
CA ALA A 531 -7.16 -18.35 -4.99
C ALA A 531 -6.87 -16.85 -5.12
N LYS A 532 -7.27 -16.05 -4.12
CA LYS A 532 -7.02 -14.60 -4.08
C LYS A 532 -5.51 -14.28 -4.10
N GLU A 533 -4.72 -15.00 -3.32
CA GLU A 533 -3.27 -14.77 -3.24
C GLU A 533 -2.57 -15.09 -4.57
N VAL A 534 -2.87 -16.23 -5.18
CA VAL A 534 -2.28 -16.60 -6.47
C VAL A 534 -2.68 -15.60 -7.56
N ASP A 535 -3.95 -15.19 -7.60
CA ASP A 535 -4.45 -14.18 -8.53
C ASP A 535 -3.74 -12.83 -8.33
N ARG A 536 -3.49 -12.44 -7.07
CA ARG A 536 -2.73 -11.25 -6.71
C ARG A 536 -1.30 -11.31 -7.24
N TYR A 537 -0.59 -12.44 -7.07
CA TYR A 537 0.81 -12.54 -7.53
C TYR A 537 0.89 -12.48 -9.05
N ILE A 538 -0.02 -13.14 -9.75
CA ILE A 538 -0.10 -13.05 -11.21
C ILE A 538 -0.27 -11.59 -11.65
N CYS A 539 -1.09 -10.81 -10.94
CA CYS A 539 -1.39 -9.42 -11.27
C CYS A 539 -0.30 -8.43 -10.81
N TRP A 540 0.45 -8.73 -9.73
CA TRP A 540 1.46 -7.87 -9.13
C TRP A 540 2.80 -8.59 -8.98
N PRO A 541 3.50 -8.84 -10.09
CA PRO A 541 4.75 -9.62 -10.10
C PRO A 541 5.80 -9.00 -9.17
N GLY A 542 6.44 -9.84 -8.37
CA GLY A 542 7.49 -9.48 -7.44
C GLY A 542 7.01 -8.87 -6.12
N GLN A 543 5.81 -8.29 -6.04
CA GLN A 543 5.36 -7.59 -4.82
C GLN A 543 5.34 -8.52 -3.59
N ALA A 544 4.90 -9.75 -3.78
CA ALA A 544 4.79 -10.73 -2.70
C ALA A 544 6.15 -11.13 -2.08
N THR A 545 7.26 -10.89 -2.79
CA THR A 545 8.60 -11.24 -2.32
C THR A 545 9.16 -10.24 -1.30
N SER A 546 8.60 -9.04 -1.21
CA SER A 546 9.09 -7.97 -0.34
C SER A 546 9.05 -8.33 1.15
N TYR A 547 8.06 -9.07 1.59
CA TYR A 547 7.82 -9.46 2.99
C TYR A 547 9.00 -10.22 3.61
N LYS A 548 9.25 -11.42 3.10
CA LYS A 548 10.25 -12.32 3.67
C LYS A 548 11.68 -11.86 3.39
N ILE A 549 11.95 -11.33 2.21
CA ILE A 549 13.28 -10.77 1.90
C ILE A 549 13.56 -9.55 2.79
N GLY A 550 12.55 -8.70 3.02
CA GLY A 550 12.67 -7.55 3.93
C GLY A 550 12.98 -7.99 5.37
N GLU A 551 12.25 -8.96 5.92
CA GLU A 551 12.50 -9.52 7.26
C GLU A 551 13.92 -10.07 7.37
N LEU A 552 14.33 -10.92 6.43
CA LEU A 552 15.66 -11.52 6.42
C LEU A 552 16.76 -10.46 6.39
N LYS A 553 16.54 -9.36 5.65
CA LYS A 553 17.47 -8.23 5.60
C LYS A 553 17.56 -7.49 6.94
N ILE A 554 16.43 -7.23 7.59
CA ILE A 554 16.39 -6.61 8.93
C ILE A 554 17.11 -7.51 9.95
N MET A 555 16.84 -8.82 9.92
CA MET A 555 17.50 -9.78 10.79
C MET A 555 19.03 -9.84 10.56
N ALA A 556 19.46 -9.81 9.30
CA ALA A 556 20.87 -9.78 8.94
C ALA A 556 21.57 -8.51 9.42
N LEU A 557 20.93 -7.34 9.27
CA LEU A 557 21.44 -6.06 9.79
C LEU A 557 21.54 -6.07 11.32
N ARG A 558 20.54 -6.62 12.00
CA ARG A 558 20.54 -6.77 13.45
C ARG A 558 21.67 -7.69 13.92
N ALA A 559 21.85 -8.84 13.27
CA ALA A 559 22.94 -9.77 13.57
C ALA A 559 24.32 -9.14 13.35
N LYS A 560 24.48 -8.37 12.26
CA LYS A 560 25.70 -7.60 11.98
C LYS A 560 25.97 -6.58 13.08
N ALA A 561 24.97 -5.75 13.44
CA ALA A 561 25.11 -4.76 14.50
C ALA A 561 25.50 -5.40 15.84
N ARG A 562 24.84 -6.51 16.21
CA ARG A 562 25.19 -7.26 17.43
C ARG A 562 26.63 -7.78 17.40
N LYS A 563 27.10 -8.29 16.27
CA LYS A 563 28.47 -8.78 16.11
C LYS A 563 29.50 -7.65 16.20
N GLU A 564 29.22 -6.50 15.59
CA GLU A 564 30.15 -5.36 15.53
C GLU A 564 30.22 -4.60 16.87
N LEU A 565 29.09 -4.46 17.56
CA LEU A 565 29.00 -3.71 18.82
C LEU A 565 29.24 -4.56 20.07
N GLY A 566 29.14 -5.90 19.99
CA GLY A 566 29.33 -6.79 21.13
C GLY A 566 28.43 -6.42 22.30
N GLU A 567 29.03 -6.20 23.48
CA GLU A 567 28.31 -5.81 24.71
C GLU A 567 27.67 -4.41 24.64
N ALA A 568 28.11 -3.54 23.73
CA ALA A 568 27.50 -2.21 23.52
C ALA A 568 26.23 -2.27 22.67
N PHE A 569 25.82 -3.46 22.17
CA PHE A 569 24.60 -3.58 21.40
C PHE A 569 23.37 -3.33 22.27
N ASP A 570 22.60 -2.30 21.92
CA ASP A 570 21.28 -2.01 22.50
C ASP A 570 20.20 -2.21 21.42
N ILE A 571 19.29 -3.13 21.67
CA ILE A 571 18.17 -3.42 20.74
C ILE A 571 17.27 -2.20 20.53
N ARG A 572 17.13 -1.33 21.52
CA ARG A 572 16.32 -0.10 21.42
C ARG A 572 16.97 0.90 20.47
N ALA A 573 18.30 1.02 20.54
CA ALA A 573 19.06 1.88 19.63
C ALA A 573 19.04 1.34 18.20
N PHE A 574 19.08 0.00 18.03
CA PHE A 574 18.91 -0.62 16.72
C PHE A 574 17.54 -0.33 16.10
N HIS A 575 16.46 -0.37 16.90
CA HIS A 575 15.12 -0.07 16.42
C HIS A 575 14.89 1.43 16.15
N ASP A 576 15.70 2.30 16.74
CA ASP A 576 15.61 3.76 16.56
C ASP A 576 16.42 4.26 15.36
N ALA A 577 17.37 3.46 14.87
CA ALA A 577 18.25 3.78 13.76
C ALA A 577 17.64 3.49 12.39
#